data_f83fff6952f1557a6cd2e95bb1c4dc9b
#
_entry.id   f83fff6952f1557a6cd2e95bb1c4dc9b
#
_cell.length_a   1.000
_cell.length_b   1.000
_cell.length_c   1.000
_cell.angle_alpha   90.00
_cell.angle_beta   90.00
_cell.angle_gamma   90.00
#
_symmetry.space_group_name_H-M   'P 1'
#
loop_
_entity.id
_entity.type
_entity.pdbx_description
1 polymer ?
#
loop_
_entity_poly.entity_id
_entity_poly.type
_entity_poly.pdbx_seq_one_letter_code
_entity_poly.pdbx_strand_id
1 'polypeptide(L)'
;MNARLRAERVTLRYDQRTVSEELSFAVPDGSFTVLIGPNACGKSTLLRALSGLLRPAVGRVLLDGSDLVALPAKERARRIALLPQTMTAPEGITVRELVGRGRYAHQRVLRRFSRADEEAVEAALASTGTTDLADRRADELSGGQRQRAWIAMVLAQETPLVLLDEPTTYLDVAHQIDVLNVLHRLVTQGRTVVAVLHDLNHAARYATHLVAMRDGRIVAQGHPASTVGAELVAEVFGMPNQVVPDPVTGAPLVVPADTREPAAG
;
A
#
# COMPACT_ATOMS: atom_id res chain seq x y z
N MET A 1 16.91 -12.98 6.95
CA MET A 1 15.96 -12.00 7.53
C MET A 1 14.65 -12.74 7.81
N ASN A 2 14.16 -12.68 9.05
CA ASN A 2 12.87 -13.28 9.40
C ASN A 2 11.76 -12.33 8.90
N ALA A 3 11.16 -12.63 7.76
CA ALA A 3 10.03 -11.87 7.25
C ALA A 3 8.73 -12.47 7.81
N ARG A 4 7.93 -11.65 8.49
CA ARG A 4 6.63 -12.06 9.04
C ARG A 4 5.60 -12.40 7.95
N LEU A 5 5.64 -11.67 6.83
CA LEU A 5 4.74 -11.85 5.69
C LEU A 5 5.54 -12.27 4.47
N ARG A 6 5.24 -13.44 3.90
CA ARG A 6 5.93 -13.94 2.72
C ARG A 6 5.04 -14.80 1.82
N ALA A 7 5.24 -14.68 0.53
CA ALA A 7 4.69 -15.56 -0.50
C ALA A 7 5.75 -16.60 -0.89
N GLU A 8 5.38 -17.88 -0.92
CA GLU A 8 6.26 -19.00 -1.28
C GLU A 8 5.74 -19.69 -2.54
N ARG A 9 6.43 -19.50 -3.65
CA ARG A 9 6.14 -20.07 -4.99
C ARG A 9 4.66 -19.97 -5.37
N VAL A 10 4.08 -18.75 -5.20
CA VAL A 10 2.68 -18.55 -5.47
C VAL A 10 2.41 -18.39 -6.95
N THR A 11 1.40 -19.12 -7.44
CA THR A 11 0.77 -18.86 -8.73
C THR A 11 -0.54 -18.13 -8.48
N LEU A 12 -0.65 -16.91 -9.00
CA LEU A 12 -1.80 -16.02 -8.83
C LEU A 12 -2.58 -15.93 -10.14
N ARG A 13 -3.89 -16.15 -10.07
CA ARG A 13 -4.77 -16.10 -11.25
C ARG A 13 -6.17 -15.62 -10.90
N TYR A 14 -6.83 -15.08 -11.89
CA TYR A 14 -8.27 -14.82 -11.90
C TYR A 14 -8.89 -15.71 -12.98
N ASP A 15 -9.80 -16.57 -12.58
CA ASP A 15 -10.40 -17.60 -13.44
C ASP A 15 -9.33 -18.38 -14.24
N GLN A 16 -9.31 -18.21 -15.56
CA GLN A 16 -8.34 -18.88 -16.45
C GLN A 16 -7.07 -18.05 -16.72
N ARG A 17 -7.03 -16.76 -16.31
CA ARG A 17 -5.89 -15.88 -16.58
C ARG A 17 -4.88 -15.95 -15.44
N THR A 18 -3.71 -16.50 -15.72
CA THR A 18 -2.56 -16.44 -14.81
C THR A 18 -1.92 -15.04 -14.88
N VAL A 19 -1.70 -14.45 -13.72
CA VAL A 19 -1.07 -13.12 -13.55
C VAL A 19 0.39 -13.27 -13.12
N SER A 20 0.68 -14.22 -12.23
CA SER A 20 2.05 -14.50 -11.77
C SER A 20 2.21 -16.01 -11.58
N GLU A 21 3.40 -16.53 -11.94
CA GLU A 21 3.75 -17.94 -11.77
C GLU A 21 4.97 -18.06 -10.87
N GLU A 22 4.92 -19.01 -9.93
CA GLU A 22 6.01 -19.38 -9.01
C GLU A 22 6.68 -18.20 -8.31
N LEU A 23 5.94 -17.11 -8.11
CA LEU A 23 6.47 -15.90 -7.49
C LEU A 23 6.76 -16.15 -6.02
N SER A 24 7.97 -15.82 -5.59
CA SER A 24 8.38 -15.83 -4.19
C SER A 24 8.79 -14.42 -3.77
N PHE A 25 8.27 -13.97 -2.64
CA PHE A 25 8.53 -12.64 -2.12
C PHE A 25 8.41 -12.63 -0.59
N ALA A 26 9.35 -11.97 0.07
CA ALA A 26 9.34 -11.77 1.52
C ALA A 26 9.35 -10.27 1.82
N VAL A 27 8.38 -9.81 2.61
CA VAL A 27 8.28 -8.42 3.06
C VAL A 27 9.25 -8.21 4.22
N PRO A 28 10.28 -7.35 4.11
CA PRO A 28 11.17 -7.07 5.23
C PRO A 28 10.41 -6.43 6.40
N ASP A 29 10.59 -6.94 7.60
CA ASP A 29 9.96 -6.39 8.80
C ASP A 29 10.42 -4.96 9.08
N GLY A 30 9.51 -4.10 9.52
CA GLY A 30 9.79 -2.68 9.79
C GLY A 30 10.15 -1.87 8.55
N SER A 31 9.83 -2.37 7.34
CA SER A 31 10.10 -1.67 6.08
C SER A 31 8.91 -0.85 5.60
N PHE A 32 9.20 0.19 4.82
CA PHE A 32 8.28 0.74 3.85
C PHE A 32 8.58 0.09 2.49
N THR A 33 7.92 -1.01 2.22
CA THR A 33 8.04 -1.72 0.94
C THR A 33 7.11 -1.10 -0.08
N VAL A 34 7.64 -0.68 -1.23
CA VAL A 34 6.84 -0.11 -2.32
C VAL A 34 6.93 -0.99 -3.56
N LEU A 35 5.76 -1.40 -4.07
CA LEU A 35 5.62 -2.13 -5.32
C LEU A 35 5.44 -1.14 -6.47
N ILE A 36 6.33 -1.18 -7.46
CA ILE A 36 6.28 -0.37 -8.69
C ILE A 36 6.21 -1.27 -9.93
N GLY A 37 5.81 -0.69 -11.06
CA GLY A 37 5.74 -1.37 -12.35
C GLY A 37 4.58 -0.85 -13.20
N PRO A 38 4.49 -1.24 -14.48
CA PRO A 38 3.42 -0.80 -15.39
C PRO A 38 2.04 -1.27 -14.92
N ASN A 39 1.01 -0.69 -15.49
CA ASN A 39 -0.36 -1.11 -15.21
C ASN A 39 -0.56 -2.58 -15.60
N ALA A 40 -1.39 -3.29 -14.84
CA ALA A 40 -1.73 -4.70 -15.04
C ALA A 40 -0.54 -5.68 -14.93
N CYS A 41 0.64 -5.29 -14.42
CA CYS A 41 1.79 -6.19 -14.24
C CYS A 41 1.69 -7.11 -13.01
N GLY A 42 0.61 -7.04 -12.22
CA GLY A 42 0.38 -7.95 -11.09
C GLY A 42 0.57 -7.38 -9.68
N LYS A 43 0.89 -6.08 -9.49
CA LYS A 43 1.11 -5.44 -8.18
C LYS A 43 -0.08 -5.61 -7.22
N SER A 44 -1.26 -5.17 -7.62
CA SER A 44 -2.49 -5.30 -6.82
C SER A 44 -2.88 -6.75 -6.60
N THR A 45 -2.58 -7.64 -7.56
CA THR A 45 -2.82 -9.09 -7.43
C THR A 45 -1.93 -9.67 -6.34
N LEU A 46 -0.64 -9.33 -6.33
CA LEU A 46 0.29 -9.73 -5.27
C LEU A 46 -0.16 -9.16 -3.92
N LEU A 47 -0.52 -7.88 -3.85
CA LEU A 47 -1.00 -7.25 -2.62
C LEU A 47 -2.25 -7.94 -2.06
N ARG A 48 -3.21 -8.30 -2.93
CA ARG A 48 -4.41 -9.07 -2.55
C ARG A 48 -4.06 -10.47 -2.05
N ALA A 49 -3.07 -11.13 -2.62
CA ALA A 49 -2.61 -12.42 -2.11
C ALA A 49 -1.94 -12.27 -0.74
N LEU A 50 -1.08 -11.27 -0.55
CA LEU A 50 -0.42 -10.95 0.72
C LEU A 50 -1.43 -10.56 1.83
N SER A 51 -2.58 -10.02 1.49
CA SER A 51 -3.66 -9.71 2.44
C SER A 51 -4.61 -10.88 2.73
N GLY A 52 -4.52 -11.96 1.95
CA GLY A 52 -5.43 -13.11 2.02
C GLY A 52 -6.80 -12.87 1.38
N LEU A 53 -6.96 -11.80 0.56
CA LEU A 53 -8.15 -11.58 -0.26
C LEU A 53 -8.14 -12.44 -1.53
N LEU A 54 -6.97 -12.76 -2.05
CA LEU A 54 -6.79 -13.68 -3.16
C LEU A 54 -6.06 -14.93 -2.67
N ARG A 55 -6.70 -16.09 -2.79
CA ARG A 55 -6.05 -17.37 -2.51
C ARG A 55 -5.16 -17.76 -3.69
N PRO A 56 -3.86 -18.05 -3.47
CA PRO A 56 -3.02 -18.59 -4.52
C PRO A 56 -3.56 -19.90 -5.08
N ALA A 57 -3.43 -20.11 -6.40
CA ALA A 57 -3.79 -21.39 -7.04
C ALA A 57 -2.75 -22.49 -6.72
N VAL A 58 -1.47 -22.08 -6.59
CA VAL A 58 -0.34 -22.94 -6.18
C VAL A 58 0.50 -22.12 -5.20
N GLY A 59 1.22 -22.80 -4.32
CA GLY A 59 2.03 -22.16 -3.28
C GLY A 59 1.18 -21.65 -2.11
N ARG A 60 1.76 -20.81 -1.28
CA ARG A 60 1.10 -20.29 -0.07
C ARG A 60 1.64 -18.93 0.33
N VAL A 61 0.83 -18.19 1.08
CA VAL A 61 1.27 -16.97 1.78
C VAL A 61 1.34 -17.28 3.27
N LEU A 62 2.45 -16.97 3.88
CA LEU A 62 2.69 -17.20 5.31
C LEU A 62 2.70 -15.88 6.07
N LEU A 63 2.02 -15.86 7.21
CA LEU A 63 2.05 -14.80 8.21
C LEU A 63 2.53 -15.38 9.53
N ASP A 64 3.64 -14.86 10.06
CA ASP A 64 4.29 -15.38 11.28
C ASP A 64 4.51 -16.90 11.25
N GLY A 65 4.85 -17.45 10.07
CA GLY A 65 5.08 -18.88 9.84
C GLY A 65 3.83 -19.73 9.60
N SER A 66 2.63 -19.17 9.79
CA SER A 66 1.35 -19.87 9.57
C SER A 66 0.78 -19.54 8.19
N ASP A 67 0.09 -20.51 7.56
CA ASP A 67 -0.63 -20.26 6.31
C ASP A 67 -1.72 -19.21 6.54
N LEU A 68 -1.63 -18.10 5.80
CA LEU A 68 -2.54 -16.96 5.94
C LEU A 68 -4.01 -17.34 5.69
N VAL A 69 -4.27 -18.29 4.78
CA VAL A 69 -5.63 -18.75 4.46
C VAL A 69 -6.23 -19.59 5.58
N ALA A 70 -5.39 -20.28 6.35
CA ALA A 70 -5.84 -21.09 7.49
C ALA A 70 -6.19 -20.25 8.73
N LEU A 71 -5.74 -18.99 8.80
CA LEU A 71 -6.03 -18.11 9.93
C LEU A 71 -7.49 -17.62 9.88
N PRO A 72 -8.20 -17.60 11.02
CA PRO A 72 -9.52 -16.99 11.11
C PRO A 72 -9.51 -15.53 10.65
N ALA A 73 -10.55 -15.07 9.94
CA ALA A 73 -10.64 -13.73 9.39
C ALA A 73 -10.37 -12.61 10.43
N LYS A 74 -10.91 -12.77 11.64
CA LYS A 74 -10.72 -11.81 12.73
C LYS A 74 -9.27 -11.75 13.22
N GLU A 75 -8.58 -12.87 13.22
CA GLU A 75 -7.16 -12.96 13.59
C GLU A 75 -6.29 -12.29 12.53
N ARG A 76 -6.54 -12.54 11.23
CA ARG A 76 -5.89 -11.81 10.13
C ARG A 76 -6.10 -10.31 10.26
N ALA A 77 -7.34 -9.88 10.48
CA ALA A 77 -7.68 -8.46 10.60
C ALA A 77 -7.04 -7.75 11.81
N ARG A 78 -6.55 -8.49 12.81
CA ARG A 78 -5.74 -7.94 13.90
C ARG A 78 -4.25 -7.81 13.57
N ARG A 79 -3.80 -8.44 12.49
CA ARG A 79 -2.39 -8.48 12.10
C ARG A 79 -2.12 -7.72 10.82
N ILE A 80 -3.11 -7.67 9.90
CA ILE A 80 -3.00 -7.01 8.59
C ILE A 80 -4.19 -6.08 8.41
N ALA A 81 -3.92 -4.79 8.18
CA ALA A 81 -4.86 -3.85 7.63
C ALA A 81 -4.67 -3.74 6.12
N LEU A 82 -5.76 -3.55 5.38
CA LEU A 82 -5.73 -3.39 3.93
C LEU A 82 -6.58 -2.20 3.50
N LEU A 83 -5.98 -1.32 2.70
CA LEU A 83 -6.69 -0.35 1.86
C LEU A 83 -6.82 -0.94 0.46
N PRO A 84 -8.02 -1.32 0.02
CA PRO A 84 -8.24 -1.80 -1.34
C PRO A 84 -8.31 -0.64 -2.34
N GLN A 85 -8.06 -0.91 -3.62
CA GLN A 85 -8.16 0.08 -4.69
C GLN A 85 -9.59 0.62 -4.86
N THR A 86 -10.61 -0.25 -4.74
CA THR A 86 -12.02 0.15 -4.81
C THR A 86 -12.60 0.25 -3.42
N MET A 87 -13.12 1.42 -3.08
CA MET A 87 -13.65 1.75 -1.77
C MET A 87 -15.13 2.04 -1.87
N THR A 88 -15.96 1.18 -1.27
CA THR A 88 -17.41 1.35 -1.22
C THR A 88 -17.85 1.50 0.23
N ALA A 89 -18.37 2.67 0.59
CA ALA A 89 -18.99 2.90 1.88
C ALA A 89 -20.50 2.60 1.80
N PRO A 90 -21.12 2.09 2.86
CA PRO A 90 -22.57 2.04 2.95
C PRO A 90 -23.17 3.44 2.89
N GLU A 91 -24.35 3.56 2.31
CA GLU A 91 -25.09 4.81 2.24
C GLU A 91 -25.37 5.36 3.65
N GLY A 92 -25.24 6.67 3.80
CA GLY A 92 -25.59 7.39 5.01
C GLY A 92 -24.61 7.25 6.18
N ILE A 93 -23.52 6.48 6.04
CA ILE A 93 -22.52 6.35 7.11
C ILE A 93 -21.68 7.63 7.24
N THR A 94 -21.46 8.10 8.48
CA THR A 94 -20.53 9.20 8.73
C THR A 94 -19.08 8.78 8.60
N VAL A 95 -18.16 9.74 8.44
CA VAL A 95 -16.71 9.48 8.40
C VAL A 95 -16.24 8.82 9.71
N ARG A 96 -16.72 9.31 10.86
CA ARG A 96 -16.43 8.73 12.17
C ARG A 96 -16.84 7.26 12.26
N GLU A 97 -18.04 6.94 11.81
CA GLU A 97 -18.54 5.57 11.80
C GLU A 97 -17.75 4.68 10.82
N LEU A 98 -17.38 5.23 9.65
CA LEU A 98 -16.51 4.53 8.69
C LEU A 98 -15.16 4.20 9.33
N VAL A 99 -14.50 5.18 9.96
CA VAL A 99 -13.21 4.98 10.62
C VAL A 99 -13.33 4.00 11.79
N GLY A 100 -14.43 4.08 12.55
CA GLY A 100 -14.77 3.16 13.63
C GLY A 100 -14.88 1.69 13.18
N ARG A 101 -15.18 1.41 11.90
CA ARG A 101 -15.16 0.04 11.36
C ARG A 101 -13.79 -0.60 11.39
N GLY A 102 -12.71 0.19 11.36
CA GLY A 102 -11.34 -0.31 11.57
C GLY A 102 -11.18 -1.03 12.92
N ARG A 103 -12.00 -0.69 13.93
CA ARG A 103 -11.95 -1.30 15.27
C ARG A 103 -12.68 -2.65 15.37
N TYR A 104 -13.43 -3.06 14.33
CA TYR A 104 -14.25 -4.28 14.36
C TYR A 104 -13.47 -5.54 14.78
N ALA A 105 -12.22 -5.68 14.35
CA ALA A 105 -11.39 -6.83 14.70
C ALA A 105 -11.05 -6.88 16.20
N HIS A 106 -11.02 -5.73 16.90
CA HIS A 106 -10.70 -5.59 18.32
C HIS A 106 -11.92 -5.78 19.22
N GLN A 107 -13.13 -5.57 18.68
CA GLN A 107 -14.37 -5.68 19.45
C GLN A 107 -14.66 -7.13 19.88
N ARG A 108 -15.15 -7.31 21.09
CA ARG A 108 -15.67 -8.58 21.62
C ARG A 108 -17.18 -8.64 21.37
N VAL A 109 -17.73 -9.85 21.18
CA VAL A 109 -19.14 -10.12 20.79
C VAL A 109 -20.19 -9.40 21.68
N LEU A 110 -19.84 -9.05 22.92
CA LEU A 110 -20.76 -8.42 23.90
C LEU A 110 -20.25 -7.05 24.41
N ARG A 111 -19.16 -6.49 23.89
CA ARG A 111 -18.67 -5.19 24.33
C ARG A 111 -19.03 -4.10 23.33
N ARG A 112 -19.67 -3.03 23.84
CA ARG A 112 -19.80 -1.75 23.14
C ARG A 112 -18.41 -1.17 22.83
N PHE A 113 -18.38 -0.26 21.90
CA PHE A 113 -17.23 0.59 21.55
C PHE A 113 -16.55 1.10 22.84
N SER A 114 -15.27 0.83 23.00
CA SER A 114 -14.53 1.16 24.22
C SER A 114 -13.88 2.55 24.08
N ARG A 115 -13.47 3.14 25.21
CA ARG A 115 -12.71 4.40 25.20
C ARG A 115 -11.42 4.28 24.37
N ALA A 116 -10.73 3.15 24.39
CA ALA A 116 -9.56 2.90 23.55
C ALA A 116 -9.91 2.87 22.06
N ASP A 117 -11.11 2.40 21.69
CA ASP A 117 -11.56 2.44 20.31
C ASP A 117 -11.87 3.89 19.88
N GLU A 118 -12.45 4.71 20.74
CA GLU A 118 -12.68 6.14 20.50
C GLU A 118 -11.35 6.89 20.31
N GLU A 119 -10.38 6.68 21.22
CA GLU A 119 -9.05 7.28 21.14
C GLU A 119 -8.32 6.89 19.83
N ALA A 120 -8.41 5.63 19.40
CA ALA A 120 -7.82 5.16 18.15
C ALA A 120 -8.48 5.80 16.91
N VAL A 121 -9.80 6.01 16.94
CA VAL A 121 -10.55 6.69 15.87
C VAL A 121 -10.15 8.16 15.78
N GLU A 122 -10.11 8.87 16.92
CA GLU A 122 -9.71 10.29 16.96
C GLU A 122 -8.26 10.47 16.46
N ALA A 123 -7.33 9.62 16.93
CA ALA A 123 -5.94 9.65 16.48
C ALA A 123 -5.81 9.40 14.96
N ALA A 124 -6.61 8.49 14.41
CA ALA A 124 -6.62 8.19 12.98
C ALA A 124 -7.17 9.36 12.16
N LEU A 125 -8.29 9.97 12.59
CA LEU A 125 -8.87 11.16 11.96
C LEU A 125 -7.89 12.34 11.97
N ALA A 126 -7.24 12.60 13.10
CA ALA A 126 -6.23 13.66 13.22
C ALA A 126 -5.02 13.40 12.31
N SER A 127 -4.53 12.15 12.27
CA SER A 127 -3.36 11.77 11.46
C SER A 127 -3.56 11.96 9.96
N THR A 128 -4.80 11.91 9.48
CA THR A 128 -5.17 12.05 8.05
C THR A 128 -5.78 13.40 7.72
N GLY A 129 -5.87 14.34 8.70
CA GLY A 129 -6.50 15.65 8.52
C GLY A 129 -7.96 15.54 8.09
N THR A 130 -8.72 14.65 8.74
CA THR A 130 -10.15 14.43 8.46
C THR A 130 -11.05 14.65 9.69
N THR A 131 -10.51 15.24 10.75
CA THR A 131 -11.26 15.49 11.99
C THR A 131 -12.47 16.40 11.77
N ASP A 132 -12.33 17.44 10.95
CA ASP A 132 -13.38 18.38 10.56
C ASP A 132 -14.47 17.75 9.68
N LEU A 133 -14.21 16.57 9.13
CA LEU A 133 -15.13 15.81 8.30
C LEU A 133 -15.84 14.68 9.08
N ALA A 134 -15.51 14.49 10.37
CA ALA A 134 -15.93 13.33 11.15
C ALA A 134 -17.44 13.07 11.13
N ASP A 135 -18.24 14.11 11.21
CA ASP A 135 -19.71 14.03 11.26
C ASP A 135 -20.38 14.14 9.87
N ARG A 136 -19.58 14.34 8.80
CA ARG A 136 -20.10 14.36 7.42
C ARG A 136 -20.33 12.95 6.91
N ARG A 137 -21.25 12.80 5.97
CA ARG A 137 -21.52 11.53 5.30
C ARG A 137 -20.38 11.20 4.35
N ALA A 138 -19.98 9.93 4.34
CA ALA A 138 -18.88 9.45 3.49
C ALA A 138 -19.20 9.53 1.99
N ASP A 139 -20.48 9.48 1.61
CA ASP A 139 -20.93 9.62 0.22
C ASP A 139 -20.92 11.07 -0.30
N GLU A 140 -20.87 12.07 0.61
CA GLU A 140 -20.79 13.50 0.27
C GLU A 140 -19.34 14.00 0.09
N LEU A 141 -18.35 13.16 0.35
CA LEU A 141 -16.94 13.54 0.30
C LEU A 141 -16.43 13.64 -1.14
N SER A 142 -15.52 14.59 -1.39
CA SER A 142 -14.71 14.59 -2.61
C SER A 142 -13.84 13.31 -2.68
N GLY A 143 -13.31 12.98 -3.86
CA GLY A 143 -12.44 11.81 -4.04
C GLY A 143 -11.26 11.79 -3.06
N GLY A 144 -10.55 12.92 -2.91
CA GLY A 144 -9.42 13.05 -2.00
C GLY A 144 -9.81 12.98 -0.52
N GLN A 145 -10.92 13.60 -0.12
CA GLN A 145 -11.45 13.51 1.25
C GLN A 145 -11.83 12.05 1.57
N ARG A 146 -12.48 11.38 0.63
CA ARG A 146 -12.85 9.96 0.75
C ARG A 146 -11.62 9.08 0.92
N GLN A 147 -10.60 9.28 0.09
CA GLN A 147 -9.34 8.54 0.19
C GLN A 147 -8.72 8.67 1.59
N ARG A 148 -8.62 9.89 2.12
CA ARG A 148 -8.07 10.13 3.46
C ARG A 148 -8.91 9.51 4.58
N ALA A 149 -10.24 9.53 4.47
CA ALA A 149 -11.13 8.88 5.42
C ALA A 149 -10.95 7.34 5.44
N TRP A 150 -10.75 6.71 4.28
CA TRP A 150 -10.45 5.29 4.21
C TRP A 150 -9.06 4.94 4.77
N ILE A 151 -8.06 5.81 4.52
CA ILE A 151 -6.75 5.66 5.16
C ILE A 151 -6.90 5.75 6.68
N ALA A 152 -7.70 6.70 7.20
CA ALA A 152 -7.99 6.79 8.64
C ALA A 152 -8.59 5.49 9.18
N MET A 153 -9.54 4.86 8.46
CA MET A 153 -10.11 3.56 8.85
C MET A 153 -9.02 2.47 8.96
N VAL A 154 -8.10 2.43 8.00
CA VAL A 154 -6.96 1.49 8.02
C VAL A 154 -6.03 1.76 9.21
N LEU A 155 -5.74 3.03 9.51
CA LEU A 155 -4.90 3.42 10.65
C LEU A 155 -5.54 3.09 11.99
N ALA A 156 -6.86 3.31 12.12
CA ALA A 156 -7.64 2.98 13.31
C ALA A 156 -7.62 1.49 13.65
N GLN A 157 -7.31 0.63 12.69
CA GLN A 157 -7.17 -0.81 12.91
C GLN A 157 -5.92 -1.17 13.76
N GLU A 158 -4.92 -0.28 13.85
CA GLU A 158 -3.70 -0.44 14.68
C GLU A 158 -2.97 -1.77 14.49
N THR A 159 -2.87 -2.24 13.25
CA THR A 159 -2.19 -3.50 12.92
C THR A 159 -0.68 -3.31 12.77
N PRO A 160 0.13 -4.35 13.02
CA PRO A 160 1.57 -4.31 12.76
C PRO A 160 1.93 -4.30 11.26
N LEU A 161 1.02 -4.79 10.40
CA LEU A 161 1.19 -4.82 8.93
C LEU A 161 0.09 -3.98 8.29
N VAL A 162 0.47 -3.07 7.39
CA VAL A 162 -0.45 -2.18 6.66
C VAL A 162 -0.16 -2.32 5.17
N LEU A 163 -1.16 -2.77 4.42
CA LEU A 163 -1.09 -2.96 2.98
C LEU A 163 -2.00 -1.93 2.30
N LEU A 164 -1.50 -1.21 1.28
CA LEU A 164 -2.26 -0.16 0.63
C LEU A 164 -2.15 -0.29 -0.90
N ASP A 165 -3.29 -0.40 -1.56
CA ASP A 165 -3.37 -0.42 -3.02
C ASP A 165 -3.65 0.99 -3.52
N GLU A 166 -2.63 1.66 -4.06
CA GLU A 166 -2.67 3.00 -4.62
C GLU A 166 -3.22 4.09 -3.65
N PRO A 167 -2.60 4.27 -2.47
CA PRO A 167 -3.14 5.18 -1.43
C PRO A 167 -3.10 6.65 -1.82
N THR A 168 -2.34 7.04 -2.85
CA THR A 168 -2.16 8.44 -3.28
C THR A 168 -3.03 8.83 -4.49
N THR A 169 -3.81 7.89 -5.04
CA THR A 169 -4.73 8.15 -6.16
C THR A 169 -5.84 9.11 -5.73
N TYR A 170 -6.28 9.99 -6.63
CA TYR A 170 -7.28 11.05 -6.40
C TYR A 170 -6.87 12.18 -5.44
N LEU A 171 -5.62 12.20 -4.96
CA LEU A 171 -5.07 13.25 -4.12
C LEU A 171 -4.28 14.27 -4.95
N ASP A 172 -4.36 15.54 -4.59
CA ASP A 172 -3.42 16.55 -5.05
C ASP A 172 -2.02 16.32 -4.44
N VAL A 173 -1.01 16.99 -4.99
CA VAL A 173 0.40 16.78 -4.61
C VAL A 173 0.63 16.96 -3.11
N ALA A 174 0.03 17.99 -2.49
CA ALA A 174 0.21 18.25 -1.07
C ALA A 174 -0.33 17.09 -0.22
N HIS A 175 -1.54 16.63 -0.50
CA HIS A 175 -2.16 15.51 0.22
C HIS A 175 -1.48 14.17 -0.06
N GLN A 176 -0.89 13.97 -1.26
CA GLN A 176 -0.05 12.78 -1.52
C GLN A 176 1.14 12.73 -0.56
N ILE A 177 1.84 13.86 -0.40
CA ILE A 177 2.97 13.99 0.51
C ILE A 177 2.54 13.76 1.96
N ASP A 178 1.39 14.32 2.38
CA ASP A 178 0.85 14.11 3.73
C ASP A 178 0.62 12.62 4.02
N VAL A 179 -0.02 11.91 3.11
CA VAL A 179 -0.24 10.46 3.23
C VAL A 179 1.08 9.70 3.30
N LEU A 180 2.03 9.99 2.42
CA LEU A 180 3.35 9.32 2.43
C LEU A 180 4.11 9.59 3.73
N ASN A 181 4.03 10.81 4.28
CA ASN A 181 4.59 11.15 5.57
C ASN A 181 3.93 10.38 6.72
N VAL A 182 2.59 10.18 6.67
CA VAL A 182 1.88 9.33 7.63
C VAL A 182 2.41 7.90 7.56
N LEU A 183 2.50 7.31 6.37
CA LEU A 183 2.98 5.95 6.18
C LEU A 183 4.45 5.78 6.63
N HIS A 184 5.29 6.77 6.34
CA HIS A 184 6.67 6.77 6.82
C HIS A 184 6.75 6.80 8.36
N ARG A 185 5.91 7.61 9.03
CA ARG A 185 5.83 7.62 10.50
C ARG A 185 5.42 6.26 11.08
N LEU A 186 4.53 5.52 10.43
CA LEU A 186 4.18 4.16 10.89
C LEU A 186 5.41 3.24 10.91
N VAL A 187 6.26 3.35 9.88
CA VAL A 187 7.50 2.57 9.79
C VAL A 187 8.49 2.96 10.88
N THR A 188 8.67 4.26 11.16
CA THR A 188 9.53 4.71 12.26
C THR A 188 9.01 4.28 13.64
N GLN A 189 7.71 3.98 13.75
CA GLN A 189 7.07 3.40 14.93
C GLN A 189 7.15 1.85 14.97
N GLY A 190 7.90 1.23 14.05
CA GLY A 190 8.13 -0.22 14.01
C GLY A 190 7.06 -1.04 13.28
N ARG A 191 6.10 -0.37 12.58
CA ARG A 191 5.14 -1.09 11.72
C ARG A 191 5.78 -1.42 10.37
N THR A 192 5.24 -2.42 9.69
CA THR A 192 5.60 -2.77 8.31
C THR A 192 4.53 -2.26 7.36
N VAL A 193 4.93 -1.51 6.35
CA VAL A 193 4.03 -0.95 5.34
C VAL A 193 4.37 -1.52 3.97
N VAL A 194 3.37 -1.96 3.22
CA VAL A 194 3.48 -2.36 1.81
C VAL A 194 2.51 -1.51 1.01
N ALA A 195 2.99 -0.74 0.05
CA ALA A 195 2.13 0.09 -0.80
C ALA A 195 2.41 -0.12 -2.29
N VAL A 196 1.37 -0.09 -3.10
CA VAL A 196 1.48 0.08 -4.56
C VAL A 196 1.51 1.57 -4.84
N LEU A 197 2.56 2.07 -5.48
CA LEU A 197 2.64 3.46 -5.93
C LEU A 197 2.85 3.53 -7.44
N HIS A 198 2.31 4.59 -8.07
CA HIS A 198 2.51 4.86 -9.50
C HIS A 198 3.66 5.85 -9.74
N ASP A 199 3.88 6.77 -8.83
CA ASP A 199 4.94 7.76 -8.93
C ASP A 199 6.28 7.15 -8.48
N LEU A 200 7.22 7.07 -9.44
CA LEU A 200 8.57 6.52 -9.23
C LEU A 200 9.40 7.35 -8.26
N ASN A 201 9.24 8.66 -8.30
CA ASN A 201 10.00 9.58 -7.46
C ASN A 201 9.49 9.53 -6.02
N HIS A 202 8.17 9.43 -5.82
CA HIS A 202 7.62 9.14 -4.50
C HIS A 202 8.08 7.76 -3.98
N ALA A 203 8.05 6.72 -4.82
CA ALA A 203 8.52 5.39 -4.45
C ALA A 203 10.01 5.41 -4.04
N ALA A 204 10.87 6.04 -4.84
CA ALA A 204 12.31 6.14 -4.57
C ALA A 204 12.61 6.96 -3.31
N ARG A 205 11.82 8.00 -3.03
CA ARG A 205 12.03 8.90 -1.89
C ARG A 205 11.59 8.30 -0.55
N TYR A 206 10.49 7.56 -0.53
CA TYR A 206 9.87 7.09 0.72
C TYR A 206 10.12 5.63 1.05
N ALA A 207 10.36 4.78 0.04
CA ALA A 207 10.60 3.37 0.28
C ALA A 207 11.94 3.12 1.00
N THR A 208 11.90 2.18 1.96
CA THR A 208 13.13 1.56 2.48
C THR A 208 13.44 0.26 1.73
N HIS A 209 12.42 -0.31 1.07
CA HIS A 209 12.54 -1.48 0.20
C HIS A 209 11.64 -1.30 -1.02
N LEU A 210 12.22 -1.34 -2.20
CA LEU A 210 11.51 -1.18 -3.47
C LEU A 210 11.45 -2.52 -4.18
N VAL A 211 10.31 -2.82 -4.80
CA VAL A 211 10.09 -4.03 -5.59
C VAL A 211 9.55 -3.62 -6.95
N ALA A 212 10.33 -3.85 -7.99
CA ALA A 212 9.93 -3.58 -9.37
C ALA A 212 9.35 -4.85 -10.00
N MET A 213 8.13 -4.72 -10.54
CA MET A 213 7.40 -5.81 -11.17
C MET A 213 7.15 -5.53 -12.65
N ARG A 214 7.29 -6.58 -13.47
CA ARG A 214 6.90 -6.58 -14.88
C ARG A 214 6.37 -7.97 -15.26
N ASP A 215 5.27 -8.02 -16.01
CA ASP A 215 4.68 -9.26 -16.57
C ASP A 215 4.51 -10.38 -15.53
N GLY A 216 4.01 -10.03 -14.33
CA GLY A 216 3.74 -10.97 -13.25
C GLY A 216 4.98 -11.43 -12.47
N ARG A 217 6.16 -10.87 -12.74
CA ARG A 217 7.44 -11.24 -12.11
C ARG A 217 8.07 -10.07 -11.38
N ILE A 218 8.85 -10.36 -10.35
CA ILE A 218 9.74 -9.39 -9.73
C ILE A 218 11.03 -9.35 -10.56
N VAL A 219 11.35 -8.18 -11.13
CA VAL A 219 12.57 -7.98 -11.94
C VAL A 219 13.71 -7.45 -11.10
N ALA A 220 13.41 -6.63 -10.08
CA ALA A 220 14.42 -6.14 -9.14
C ALA A 220 13.77 -5.87 -7.78
N GLN A 221 14.56 -5.97 -6.72
CA GLN A 221 14.15 -5.56 -5.37
C GLN A 221 15.35 -5.16 -4.52
N GLY A 222 15.18 -4.19 -3.63
CA GLY A 222 16.24 -3.72 -2.74
C GLY A 222 16.00 -2.32 -2.24
N HIS A 223 17.03 -1.71 -1.66
CA HIS A 223 16.99 -0.32 -1.26
C HIS A 223 16.92 0.59 -2.51
N PRO A 224 16.08 1.64 -2.55
CA PRO A 224 15.92 2.49 -3.74
C PRO A 224 17.24 2.99 -4.33
N ALA A 225 18.16 3.46 -3.50
CA ALA A 225 19.45 3.99 -3.95
C ALA A 225 20.31 2.99 -4.74
N SER A 226 20.16 1.69 -4.49
CA SER A 226 20.88 0.63 -5.21
C SER A 226 20.06 -0.04 -6.30
N THR A 227 18.75 0.20 -6.32
CA THR A 227 17.82 -0.52 -7.21
C THR A 227 17.33 0.37 -8.35
N VAL A 228 17.04 1.66 -8.08
CA VAL A 228 16.51 2.58 -9.08
C VAL A 228 17.66 3.15 -9.91
N GLY A 229 17.83 2.62 -11.11
CA GLY A 229 18.76 3.10 -12.12
C GLY A 229 18.08 3.27 -13.48
N ALA A 230 18.75 3.98 -14.41
CA ALA A 230 18.19 4.25 -15.73
C ALA A 230 17.83 2.98 -16.52
N GLU A 231 18.66 1.93 -16.38
CA GLU A 231 18.43 0.63 -17.02
C GLU A 231 17.15 -0.04 -16.49
N LEU A 232 16.97 -0.09 -15.15
CA LEU A 232 15.76 -0.67 -14.57
C LEU A 232 14.50 0.10 -15.00
N VAL A 233 14.56 1.44 -15.01
CA VAL A 233 13.42 2.27 -15.43
C VAL A 233 13.08 2.02 -16.89
N ALA A 234 14.09 1.96 -17.78
CA ALA A 234 13.89 1.65 -19.19
C ALA A 234 13.33 0.22 -19.38
N GLU A 235 13.86 -0.76 -18.64
CA GLU A 235 13.39 -2.14 -18.70
C GLU A 235 11.93 -2.25 -18.24
N VAL A 236 11.59 -1.70 -17.07
CA VAL A 236 10.28 -1.88 -16.44
C VAL A 236 9.20 -1.04 -17.11
N PHE A 237 9.51 0.22 -17.45
CA PHE A 237 8.51 1.20 -17.94
C PHE A 237 8.62 1.50 -19.42
N GLY A 238 9.67 1.02 -20.12
CA GLY A 238 9.87 1.24 -21.55
C GLY A 238 10.15 2.72 -21.90
N MET A 239 10.67 3.50 -20.97
CA MET A 239 10.80 4.95 -21.06
C MET A 239 12.28 5.36 -21.03
N PRO A 240 12.79 6.12 -22.06
CA PRO A 240 14.09 6.76 -21.96
C PRO A 240 14.14 7.72 -20.77
N ASN A 241 15.20 7.64 -19.99
CA ASN A 241 15.27 8.41 -18.74
C ASN A 241 16.71 8.67 -18.31
N GLN A 242 16.88 9.57 -17.35
CA GLN A 242 18.07 9.75 -16.55
C GLN A 242 17.70 9.63 -15.09
N VAL A 243 18.60 9.12 -14.27
CA VAL A 243 18.45 9.07 -12.82
C VAL A 243 19.52 9.94 -12.20
N VAL A 244 19.09 10.95 -11.46
CA VAL A 244 19.95 11.89 -10.76
C VAL A 244 19.63 11.88 -9.27
N PRO A 245 20.53 12.32 -8.38
CA PRO A 245 20.20 12.46 -6.96
C PRO A 245 19.18 13.60 -6.75
N ASP A 246 18.14 13.35 -5.96
CA ASP A 246 17.21 14.37 -5.47
C ASP A 246 18.00 15.40 -4.63
N PRO A 247 17.93 16.70 -4.95
CA PRO A 247 18.74 17.74 -4.29
C PRO A 247 18.38 17.94 -2.81
N VAL A 248 17.22 17.44 -2.36
CA VAL A 248 16.76 17.59 -0.97
C VAL A 248 17.06 16.34 -0.13
N THR A 249 16.84 15.15 -0.70
CA THR A 249 16.93 13.88 0.05
C THR A 249 18.11 13.01 -0.36
N GLY A 250 18.71 13.27 -1.52
CA GLY A 250 19.72 12.38 -2.12
C GLY A 250 19.16 11.09 -2.71
N ALA A 251 17.86 10.84 -2.61
CA ALA A 251 17.21 9.67 -3.18
C ALA A 251 17.27 9.72 -4.73
N PRO A 252 17.18 8.58 -5.43
CA PRO A 252 17.10 8.57 -6.88
C PRO A 252 15.90 9.37 -7.37
N LEU A 253 16.15 10.33 -8.28
CA LEU A 253 15.14 11.12 -8.99
C LEU A 253 15.13 10.70 -10.45
N VAL A 254 14.05 10.12 -10.92
CA VAL A 254 13.87 9.71 -12.30
C VAL A 254 13.37 10.88 -13.12
N VAL A 255 14.15 11.27 -14.13
CA VAL A 255 13.82 12.36 -15.06
C VAL A 255 13.59 11.73 -16.43
N PRO A 256 12.37 11.76 -16.98
CA PRO A 256 12.11 11.30 -18.34
C PRO A 256 12.96 12.09 -19.35
N ALA A 257 13.52 11.40 -20.35
CA ALA A 257 14.22 12.08 -21.44
C ALA A 257 13.21 12.84 -22.33
N ASP A 258 13.63 13.99 -22.82
CA ASP A 258 12.84 14.74 -23.81
C ASP A 258 12.92 14.02 -25.16
N THR A 259 11.81 13.45 -25.58
CA THR A 259 11.68 12.73 -26.86
C THR A 259 10.99 13.59 -27.93
N ARG A 260 10.71 14.86 -27.66
CA ARG A 260 10.16 15.78 -28.65
C ARG A 260 11.22 16.06 -29.70
N GLU A 261 10.85 16.01 -30.99
CA GLU A 261 11.73 16.48 -32.06
C GLU A 261 12.07 17.95 -31.81
N PRO A 262 13.35 18.40 -31.97
CA PRO A 262 13.67 19.80 -31.90
C PRO A 262 12.81 20.50 -32.98
N ALA A 263 12.11 21.57 -32.59
CA ALA A 263 11.36 22.39 -33.51
C ALA A 263 12.30 22.76 -34.69
N ALA A 264 11.93 22.36 -35.88
CA ALA A 264 12.68 22.70 -37.09
C ALA A 264 12.75 24.24 -37.17
N GLY A 265 13.94 24.80 -36.89
CA GLY A 265 14.24 26.21 -36.99
C GLY A 265 14.33 26.69 -38.44
#